data_83f1114ef18d989defe1537c1299956b
#
_entry.id   83f1114ef18d989defe1537c1299956b
#
_cell.length_a   1.000
_cell.length_b   1.000
_cell.length_c   1.000
_cell.angle_alpha   90.00
_cell.angle_beta   90.00
_cell.angle_gamma   90.00
#
_symmetry.space_group_name_H-M   'P 1'
#
loop_
_entity.id
_entity.type
_entity.pdbx_description
1 polymer ?
#
loop_
_entity_poly.entity_id
_entity_poly.type
_entity_poly.pdbx_seq_one_letter_code
_entity_poly.pdbx_strand_id
1 'polypeptide(L)'
;KKLRSELSYPFVLAIMMVVLLVFMQSFISTQFSDTSEHSGDLVMLVLIGLVLVGIYFLAKIVTLLNKQDYDSMKKLVKYPIIGPVIKLYVNYLLVYDIGMLLASGFSLQRMCEYASEQEEGSLQQALGQKIGSQLAEGKNLEEIIKQEEFLPNSLLIMLQTGSERKSLSQRCLVLGRSLFIDLTGKVEKLVVNVQPICFILIGVCIIGMYLKLLLPMYSMMQGI
;
A
#
# COMPACT_ATOMS: atom_id res chain seq x y z
N LYS A 1 7.73 -5.97 -11.97
CA LYS A 1 8.16 -7.34 -11.57
C LYS A 1 8.90 -7.34 -10.22
N LYS A 2 9.81 -6.39 -9.95
CA LYS A 2 10.60 -6.31 -8.72
C LYS A 2 9.72 -6.12 -7.47
N LEU A 3 8.74 -5.22 -7.51
CA LEU A 3 7.75 -4.99 -6.44
C LEU A 3 6.97 -6.26 -6.04
N ARG A 4 6.63 -7.09 -7.02
CA ARG A 4 5.88 -8.33 -6.80
C ARG A 4 6.74 -9.39 -6.10
N SER A 5 8.03 -9.42 -6.39
CA SER A 5 9.01 -10.31 -5.75
C SER A 5 9.26 -9.91 -4.30
N GLU A 6 9.36 -8.61 -4.00
CA GLU A 6 9.63 -8.12 -2.64
C GLU A 6 8.41 -8.24 -1.71
N LEU A 7 7.19 -8.11 -2.26
CA LEU A 7 5.94 -8.35 -1.52
C LEU A 7 5.67 -9.84 -1.26
N SER A 8 6.29 -10.74 -2.03
CA SER A 8 6.11 -12.19 -1.88
C SER A 8 6.68 -12.71 -0.56
N TYR A 9 7.81 -12.15 -0.08
CA TYR A 9 8.48 -12.59 1.14
C TYR A 9 7.62 -12.39 2.41
N PRO A 10 7.08 -11.18 2.70
CA PRO A 10 6.18 -10.98 3.84
C PRO A 10 4.92 -11.83 3.78
N PHE A 11 4.41 -12.08 2.57
CA PHE A 11 3.22 -12.90 2.36
C PHE A 11 3.48 -14.38 2.70
N VAL A 12 4.62 -14.92 2.25
CA VAL A 12 5.05 -16.29 2.58
C VAL A 12 5.28 -16.42 4.09
N LEU A 13 5.89 -15.42 4.73
CA LEU A 13 6.14 -15.40 6.16
C LEU A 13 4.82 -15.38 6.96
N ALA A 14 3.84 -14.58 6.54
CA ALA A 14 2.52 -14.52 7.15
C ALA A 14 1.76 -15.85 7.01
N ILE A 15 1.81 -16.50 5.83
CA ILE A 15 1.20 -17.82 5.63
C ILE A 15 1.88 -18.86 6.52
N MET A 16 3.22 -18.87 6.57
CA MET A 16 3.96 -19.80 7.40
C MET A 16 3.64 -19.62 8.89
N MET A 17 3.43 -18.38 9.34
CA MET A 17 2.99 -18.09 10.71
C MET A 17 1.59 -18.63 10.99
N VAL A 18 0.63 -18.48 10.05
CA VAL A 18 -0.72 -19.05 10.20
C VAL A 18 -0.69 -20.58 10.26
N VAL A 19 0.09 -21.21 9.37
CA VAL A 19 0.26 -22.67 9.36
C VAL A 19 0.85 -23.15 10.69
N LEU A 20 1.84 -22.46 11.23
CA LEU A 20 2.47 -22.79 12.52
C LEU A 20 1.48 -22.65 13.67
N LEU A 21 0.65 -21.61 13.70
CA LEU A 21 -0.40 -21.42 14.70
C LEU A 21 -1.46 -22.52 14.65
N VAL A 22 -1.93 -22.88 13.46
CA VAL A 22 -2.92 -23.97 13.26
C VAL A 22 -2.34 -25.33 13.66
N PHE A 23 -1.10 -25.62 13.26
CA PHE A 23 -0.39 -26.83 13.65
C PHE A 23 -0.25 -26.93 15.17
N MET A 24 0.14 -25.84 15.80
CA MET A 24 0.26 -25.71 17.25
C MET A 24 -1.06 -25.99 17.97
N GLN A 25 -2.16 -25.40 17.50
CA GLN A 25 -3.48 -25.61 18.08
C GLN A 25 -3.91 -27.07 17.96
N SER A 26 -3.66 -27.69 16.80
CA SER A 26 -3.98 -29.12 16.58
C SER A 26 -3.15 -30.03 17.47
N PHE A 27 -1.87 -29.73 17.65
CA PHE A 27 -0.96 -30.54 18.47
C PHE A 27 -1.30 -30.47 19.97
N ILE A 28 -1.62 -29.26 20.47
CA ILE A 28 -1.97 -29.06 21.88
C ILE A 28 -3.33 -29.66 22.22
N SER A 29 -4.33 -29.53 21.32
CA SER A 29 -5.66 -30.10 21.55
C SER A 29 -5.65 -31.63 21.60
N THR A 30 -4.74 -32.28 20.88
CA THR A 30 -4.60 -33.75 20.91
C THR A 30 -3.88 -34.27 22.15
N GLN A 31 -3.01 -33.48 22.79
CA GLN A 31 -2.22 -33.94 23.95
C GLN A 31 -2.82 -33.57 25.30
N PHE A 32 -3.68 -32.55 25.39
CA PHE A 32 -4.18 -32.01 26.65
C PHE A 32 -5.70 -31.84 26.64
N SER A 33 -6.43 -32.90 26.39
CA SER A 33 -7.90 -32.90 26.32
C SER A 33 -8.62 -32.65 27.65
N ASP A 34 -7.91 -32.64 28.78
CA ASP A 34 -8.53 -32.71 30.12
C ASP A 34 -8.31 -31.48 31.03
N THR A 35 -7.59 -30.46 30.61
CA THR A 35 -7.42 -29.27 31.45
C THR A 35 -8.15 -28.07 30.87
N SER A 36 -9.31 -27.79 31.44
CA SER A 36 -10.18 -26.63 31.15
C SER A 36 -9.61 -25.30 31.66
N GLU A 37 -8.43 -24.88 31.23
CA GLU A 37 -7.97 -23.51 31.47
C GLU A 37 -8.22 -22.66 30.22
N HIS A 38 -9.32 -21.90 30.28
CA HIS A 38 -9.79 -20.97 29.25
C HIS A 38 -8.78 -19.86 28.87
N SER A 39 -7.76 -19.63 29.70
CA SER A 39 -6.83 -18.51 29.48
C SER A 39 -5.87 -18.71 28.28
N GLY A 40 -5.42 -19.94 28.05
CA GLY A 40 -4.53 -20.25 26.91
C GLY A 40 -5.26 -20.21 25.55
N ASP A 41 -6.52 -20.62 25.52
CA ASP A 41 -7.33 -20.61 24.31
C ASP A 41 -7.72 -19.18 23.92
N LEU A 42 -7.93 -18.29 24.90
CA LEU A 42 -8.24 -16.89 24.67
C LEU A 42 -7.06 -16.14 24.03
N VAL A 43 -5.83 -16.38 24.50
CA VAL A 43 -4.62 -15.79 23.89
C VAL A 43 -4.42 -16.25 22.44
N MET A 44 -4.63 -17.54 22.18
CA MET A 44 -4.57 -18.10 20.81
C MET A 44 -5.66 -17.49 19.90
N LEU A 45 -6.88 -17.35 20.39
CA LEU A 45 -8.00 -16.77 19.64
C LEU A 45 -7.73 -15.30 19.31
N VAL A 46 -7.16 -14.55 20.23
CA VAL A 46 -6.74 -13.15 20.01
C VAL A 46 -5.64 -13.06 18.96
N LEU A 47 -4.64 -13.94 19.00
CA LEU A 47 -3.55 -13.98 18.00
C LEU A 47 -4.07 -14.32 16.60
N ILE A 48 -4.93 -15.33 16.48
CA ILE A 48 -5.57 -15.71 15.20
C ILE A 48 -6.43 -14.55 14.69
N GLY A 49 -7.21 -13.91 15.57
CA GLY A 49 -8.02 -12.75 15.23
C GLY A 49 -7.17 -11.58 14.70
N LEU A 50 -6.03 -11.30 15.33
CA LEU A 50 -5.11 -10.23 14.91
C LEU A 50 -4.51 -10.51 13.52
N VAL A 51 -4.13 -11.76 13.25
CA VAL A 51 -3.63 -12.18 11.93
C VAL A 51 -4.72 -12.06 10.86
N LEU A 52 -5.95 -12.51 11.15
CA LEU A 52 -7.07 -12.40 10.22
C LEU A 52 -7.42 -10.93 9.90
N VAL A 53 -7.38 -10.05 10.91
CA VAL A 53 -7.55 -8.61 10.73
C VAL A 53 -6.46 -8.04 9.85
N GLY A 54 -5.21 -8.44 10.04
CA GLY A 54 -4.08 -8.03 9.20
C GLY A 54 -4.26 -8.44 7.74
N ILE A 55 -4.65 -9.70 7.49
CA ILE A 55 -4.93 -10.23 6.14
C ILE A 55 -6.11 -9.49 5.50
N TYR A 56 -7.18 -9.23 6.26
CA TYR A 56 -8.34 -8.46 5.78
C TYR A 56 -7.95 -7.03 5.37
N PHE A 57 -7.12 -6.35 6.18
CA PHE A 57 -6.61 -5.01 5.84
C PHE A 57 -5.76 -5.02 4.57
N LEU A 58 -4.86 -5.99 4.42
CA LEU A 58 -4.04 -6.14 3.22
C LEU A 58 -4.90 -6.41 1.98
N ALA A 59 -5.86 -7.34 2.08
CA ALA A 59 -6.78 -7.64 0.98
C ALA A 59 -7.61 -6.41 0.58
N LYS A 60 -8.07 -5.62 1.54
CA LYS A 60 -8.82 -4.38 1.30
C LYS A 60 -7.97 -3.32 0.59
N ILE A 61 -6.70 -3.17 0.98
CA ILE A 61 -5.76 -2.26 0.33
C ILE A 61 -5.51 -2.69 -1.12
N VAL A 62 -5.25 -3.97 -1.37
CA VAL A 62 -5.02 -4.51 -2.71
C VAL A 62 -6.25 -4.33 -3.61
N THR A 63 -7.45 -4.58 -3.09
CA THR A 63 -8.71 -4.37 -3.86
C THR A 63 -8.96 -2.90 -4.18
N LEU A 64 -8.66 -1.99 -3.26
CA LEU A 64 -8.79 -0.55 -3.49
C LEU A 64 -7.75 -0.03 -4.49
N LEU A 65 -6.52 -0.57 -4.46
CA LEU A 65 -5.48 -0.24 -5.45
C LEU A 65 -5.82 -0.75 -6.86
N ASN A 66 -6.46 -1.92 -6.95
CA ASN A 66 -6.85 -2.47 -8.26
C ASN A 66 -8.01 -1.71 -8.91
N LYS A 67 -8.87 -1.05 -8.14
CA LYS A 67 -9.99 -0.29 -8.69
C LYS A 67 -9.58 1.03 -9.35
N GLN A 68 -8.43 1.61 -9.00
CA GLN A 68 -7.88 2.88 -9.52
C GLN A 68 -8.90 4.04 -9.58
N ASP A 69 -9.95 3.96 -8.73
CA ASP A 69 -11.01 4.94 -8.66
C ASP A 69 -10.56 6.18 -7.88
N TYR A 70 -10.92 7.39 -8.34
CA TYR A 70 -10.53 8.67 -7.75
C TYR A 70 -10.85 8.76 -6.25
N ASP A 71 -12.08 8.38 -5.87
CA ASP A 71 -12.53 8.44 -4.48
C ASP A 71 -11.83 7.42 -3.59
N SER A 72 -11.52 6.25 -4.13
CA SER A 72 -10.76 5.20 -3.45
C SER A 72 -9.33 5.65 -3.20
N MET A 73 -8.66 6.26 -4.18
CA MET A 73 -7.31 6.80 -4.04
C MET A 73 -7.25 7.93 -3.01
N LYS A 74 -8.23 8.84 -3.02
CA LYS A 74 -8.33 9.93 -2.04
C LYS A 74 -8.53 9.43 -0.61
N LYS A 75 -9.29 8.35 -0.41
CA LYS A 75 -9.43 7.70 0.90
C LYS A 75 -8.13 7.04 1.35
N LEU A 76 -7.43 6.37 0.44
CA LEU A 76 -6.16 5.68 0.73
C LEU A 76 -5.04 6.66 1.11
N VAL A 77 -4.99 7.84 0.50
CA VAL A 77 -3.99 8.88 0.81
C VAL A 77 -4.10 9.37 2.27
N LYS A 78 -5.29 9.28 2.89
CA LYS A 78 -5.50 9.68 4.30
C LYS A 78 -4.86 8.72 5.32
N TYR A 79 -4.48 7.50 4.93
CA TYR A 79 -3.84 6.56 5.84
C TYR A 79 -2.37 6.95 6.10
N PRO A 80 -1.94 7.07 7.37
CA PRO A 80 -0.63 7.63 7.72
C PRO A 80 0.56 6.79 7.23
N ILE A 81 0.41 5.47 7.11
CA ILE A 81 1.50 4.57 6.71
C ILE A 81 1.55 4.38 5.18
N ILE A 82 0.38 4.19 4.55
CA ILE A 82 0.25 3.82 3.14
C ILE A 82 0.01 5.04 2.26
N GLY A 83 -0.63 6.09 2.81
CA GLY A 83 -0.97 7.31 2.08
C GLY A 83 0.19 7.96 1.33
N PRO A 84 1.36 8.17 1.96
CA PRO A 84 2.52 8.74 1.28
C PRO A 84 3.03 7.91 0.11
N VAL A 85 2.88 6.58 0.17
CA VAL A 85 3.30 5.66 -0.91
C VAL A 85 2.31 5.75 -2.07
N ILE A 86 1.00 5.76 -1.76
CA ILE A 86 -0.05 5.87 -2.78
C ILE A 86 0.03 7.22 -3.49
N LYS A 87 0.22 8.31 -2.73
CA LYS A 87 0.40 9.64 -3.31
C LYS A 87 1.59 9.66 -4.27
N LEU A 88 2.71 9.08 -3.86
CA LEU A 88 3.90 9.00 -4.68
C LEU A 88 3.71 8.13 -5.93
N TYR A 89 2.96 7.03 -5.81
CA TYR A 89 2.59 6.17 -6.93
C TYR A 89 1.74 6.91 -7.96
N VAL A 90 0.71 7.64 -7.50
CA VAL A 90 -0.15 8.44 -8.38
C VAL A 90 0.62 9.57 -9.04
N ASN A 91 1.47 10.28 -8.27
CA ASN A 91 2.34 11.33 -8.82
C ASN A 91 3.26 10.79 -9.91
N TYR A 92 3.88 9.63 -9.67
CA TYR A 92 4.71 8.94 -10.66
C TYR A 92 3.93 8.65 -11.94
N LEU A 93 2.76 8.00 -11.80
CA LEU A 93 1.92 7.60 -12.93
C LEU A 93 1.53 8.82 -13.78
N LEU A 94 0.99 9.86 -13.15
CA LEU A 94 0.52 11.07 -13.85
C LEU A 94 1.66 11.82 -14.54
N VAL A 95 2.79 12.01 -13.86
CA VAL A 95 3.94 12.73 -14.45
C VAL A 95 4.54 11.95 -15.62
N TYR A 96 4.60 10.61 -15.50
CA TYR A 96 5.09 9.76 -16.57
C TYR A 96 4.17 9.80 -17.80
N ASP A 97 2.85 9.69 -17.58
CA ASP A 97 1.84 9.75 -18.64
C ASP A 97 1.86 11.11 -19.34
N ILE A 98 1.92 12.21 -18.58
CA ILE A 98 2.08 13.57 -19.15
C ILE A 98 3.34 13.65 -19.99
N GLY A 99 4.47 13.13 -19.49
CA GLY A 99 5.74 13.12 -20.24
C GLY A 99 5.65 12.36 -21.55
N MET A 100 5.00 11.20 -21.55
CA MET A 100 4.78 10.37 -22.75
C MET A 100 3.85 11.05 -23.77
N LEU A 101 2.75 11.62 -23.32
CA LEU A 101 1.81 12.34 -24.18
C LEU A 101 2.43 13.60 -24.80
N LEU A 102 3.23 14.34 -24.01
CA LEU A 102 4.03 15.46 -24.55
C LEU A 102 5.04 15.01 -25.60
N ALA A 103 5.72 13.87 -25.36
CA ALA A 103 6.65 13.28 -26.33
C ALA A 103 5.98 12.90 -27.64
N SER A 104 4.73 12.44 -27.55
CA SER A 104 3.89 12.09 -28.73
C SER A 104 3.25 13.33 -29.40
N GLY A 105 3.56 14.55 -28.92
CA GLY A 105 3.09 15.80 -29.56
C GLY A 105 1.71 16.27 -29.13
N PHE A 106 1.09 15.66 -28.10
CA PHE A 106 -0.20 16.09 -27.58
C PHE A 106 -0.11 17.49 -26.96
N SER A 107 -1.12 18.32 -27.19
CA SER A 107 -1.33 19.58 -26.45
C SER A 107 -1.96 19.29 -25.09
N LEU A 108 -1.86 20.21 -24.13
CA LEU A 108 -2.49 20.05 -22.82
C LEU A 108 -4.00 19.81 -22.91
N GLN A 109 -4.68 20.56 -23.79
CA GLN A 109 -6.11 20.38 -24.01
C GLN A 109 -6.42 18.96 -24.51
N ARG A 110 -5.66 18.48 -25.51
CA ARG A 110 -5.86 17.13 -26.06
C ARG A 110 -5.52 16.03 -25.06
N MET A 111 -4.59 16.29 -24.13
CA MET A 111 -4.33 15.35 -23.01
C MET A 111 -5.51 15.27 -22.06
N CYS A 112 -6.16 16.40 -21.74
CA CYS A 112 -7.37 16.42 -20.91
C CYS A 112 -8.55 15.71 -21.61
N GLU A 113 -8.73 15.91 -22.90
CA GLU A 113 -9.74 15.21 -23.71
C GLU A 113 -9.48 13.69 -23.68
N TYR A 114 -8.26 13.26 -23.98
CA TYR A 114 -7.86 11.85 -23.93
C TYR A 114 -8.04 11.24 -22.54
N ALA A 115 -7.69 11.97 -21.47
CA ALA A 115 -7.88 11.51 -20.11
C ALA A 115 -9.36 11.39 -19.75
N SER A 116 -10.21 12.30 -20.23
CA SER A 116 -11.67 12.27 -19.98
C SER A 116 -12.38 11.10 -20.66
N GLU A 117 -11.80 10.51 -21.71
CA GLU A 117 -12.32 9.34 -22.43
C GLU A 117 -11.91 7.99 -21.79
N GLN A 118 -11.09 8.01 -20.74
CA GLN A 118 -10.69 6.79 -20.04
C GLN A 118 -11.87 6.15 -19.28
N GLU A 119 -11.66 4.97 -18.68
CA GLU A 119 -12.69 4.23 -17.95
C GLU A 119 -13.44 5.10 -16.94
N GLU A 120 -14.77 4.93 -16.88
CA GLU A 120 -15.64 5.66 -15.96
C GLU A 120 -15.21 5.45 -14.49
N GLY A 121 -15.07 6.57 -13.77
CA GLY A 121 -14.62 6.57 -12.36
C GLY A 121 -13.12 6.49 -12.19
N SER A 122 -12.33 6.30 -13.26
CA SER A 122 -10.88 6.25 -13.15
C SER A 122 -10.29 7.59 -12.71
N LEU A 123 -9.10 7.52 -12.08
CA LEU A 123 -8.36 8.71 -11.65
C LEU A 123 -8.05 9.62 -12.84
N GLN A 124 -7.68 9.04 -13.99
CA GLN A 124 -7.37 9.77 -15.22
C GLN A 124 -8.59 10.53 -15.73
N GLN A 125 -9.75 9.87 -15.80
CA GLN A 125 -10.99 10.51 -16.24
C GLN A 125 -11.38 11.68 -15.33
N ALA A 126 -11.40 11.46 -14.02
CA ALA A 126 -11.79 12.49 -13.05
C ALA A 126 -10.86 13.71 -13.12
N LEU A 127 -9.54 13.50 -13.23
CA LEU A 127 -8.56 14.57 -13.38
C LEU A 127 -8.66 15.25 -14.76
N GLY A 128 -8.85 14.49 -15.84
CA GLY A 128 -9.02 15.02 -17.19
C GLY A 128 -10.19 15.97 -17.29
N GLN A 129 -11.36 15.55 -16.79
CA GLN A 129 -12.58 16.37 -16.76
C GLN A 129 -12.40 17.62 -15.89
N LYS A 130 -11.84 17.46 -14.69
CA LYS A 130 -11.64 18.56 -13.73
C LYS A 130 -10.64 19.59 -14.25
N ILE A 131 -9.50 19.16 -14.77
CA ILE A 131 -8.48 20.05 -15.31
C ILE A 131 -8.97 20.68 -16.61
N GLY A 132 -9.60 19.89 -17.49
CA GLY A 132 -10.14 20.37 -18.76
C GLY A 132 -11.19 21.44 -18.58
N SER A 133 -12.15 21.29 -17.65
CA SER A 133 -13.16 22.30 -17.34
C SER A 133 -12.54 23.59 -16.79
N GLN A 134 -11.56 23.49 -15.90
CA GLN A 134 -10.88 24.68 -15.33
C GLN A 134 -10.04 25.42 -16.38
N LEU A 135 -9.41 24.69 -17.30
CA LEU A 135 -8.71 25.32 -18.44
C LEU A 135 -9.68 26.01 -19.40
N ALA A 136 -10.85 25.41 -19.64
CA ALA A 136 -11.91 26.02 -20.47
C ALA A 136 -12.48 27.30 -19.80
N GLU A 137 -12.54 27.38 -18.48
CA GLU A 137 -12.88 28.57 -17.71
C GLU A 137 -11.79 29.66 -17.74
N GLY A 138 -10.64 29.38 -18.35
CA GLY A 138 -9.52 30.32 -18.45
C GLY A 138 -8.65 30.41 -17.19
N LYS A 139 -8.76 29.46 -16.26
CA LYS A 139 -7.88 29.42 -15.08
C LYS A 139 -6.44 29.12 -15.48
N ASN A 140 -5.51 29.71 -14.75
CA ASN A 140 -4.11 29.47 -15.00
C ASN A 140 -3.72 28.04 -14.59
N LEU A 141 -2.95 27.35 -15.44
CA LEU A 141 -2.48 25.98 -15.19
C LEU A 141 -1.71 25.88 -13.87
N GLU A 142 -1.02 26.93 -13.44
CA GLU A 142 -0.32 26.97 -12.15
C GLU A 142 -1.26 26.88 -10.96
N GLU A 143 -2.41 27.54 -11.02
CA GLU A 143 -3.42 27.50 -9.96
C GLU A 143 -4.07 26.12 -9.90
N ILE A 144 -4.34 25.53 -11.06
CA ILE A 144 -4.92 24.18 -11.18
C ILE A 144 -3.98 23.16 -10.54
N ILE A 145 -2.69 23.19 -10.86
CA ILE A 145 -1.70 22.23 -10.30
C ILE A 145 -1.53 22.42 -8.79
N LYS A 146 -1.55 23.65 -8.28
CA LYS A 146 -1.46 23.91 -6.84
C LYS A 146 -2.67 23.38 -6.05
N GLN A 147 -3.83 23.38 -6.65
CA GLN A 147 -5.08 22.91 -6.04
C GLN A 147 -5.22 21.38 -6.07
N GLU A 148 -4.50 20.71 -6.98
CA GLU A 148 -4.59 19.27 -7.15
C GLU A 148 -3.60 18.52 -6.27
N GLU A 149 -4.13 17.75 -5.32
CA GLU A 149 -3.34 16.96 -4.36
C GLU A 149 -2.46 15.88 -5.04
N PHE A 150 -2.89 15.40 -6.20
CA PHE A 150 -2.23 14.33 -6.95
C PHE A 150 -1.17 14.82 -7.96
N LEU A 151 -1.06 16.10 -8.19
CA LEU A 151 -0.01 16.67 -9.04
C LEU A 151 1.14 17.18 -8.18
N PRO A 152 2.40 16.77 -8.45
CA PRO A 152 3.53 17.21 -7.67
C PRO A 152 3.90 18.65 -7.98
N ASN A 153 4.29 19.41 -6.96
CA ASN A 153 4.78 20.80 -7.13
C ASN A 153 5.99 20.90 -8.08
N SER A 154 6.76 19.82 -8.22
CA SER A 154 7.88 19.76 -9.18
C SER A 154 7.42 19.93 -10.62
N LEU A 155 6.22 19.49 -10.97
CA LEU A 155 5.64 19.68 -12.29
C LEU A 155 5.36 21.18 -12.55
N LEU A 156 4.90 21.90 -11.53
CA LEU A 156 4.68 23.34 -11.60
C LEU A 156 5.97 24.08 -11.95
N ILE A 157 7.05 23.78 -11.24
CA ILE A 157 8.37 24.42 -11.46
C ILE A 157 8.86 24.17 -12.89
N MET A 158 8.61 22.97 -13.43
CA MET A 158 9.00 22.65 -14.81
C MET A 158 8.21 23.42 -15.86
N LEU A 159 6.91 23.64 -15.61
CA LEU A 159 6.04 24.40 -16.51
C LEU A 159 6.39 25.89 -16.50
N GLN A 160 6.73 26.46 -15.36
CA GLN A 160 7.11 27.87 -15.22
C GLN A 160 8.41 28.22 -15.95
N THR A 161 9.30 27.24 -16.16
CA THR A 161 10.59 27.47 -16.82
C THR A 161 10.47 27.74 -18.34
N GLY A 162 9.26 27.78 -18.90
CA GLY A 162 9.00 28.22 -20.30
C GLY A 162 9.71 27.38 -21.37
N SER A 163 10.00 26.12 -21.08
CA SER A 163 10.75 25.22 -21.95
C SER A 163 9.96 24.82 -23.18
N GLU A 164 10.65 24.65 -24.31
CA GLU A 164 10.08 23.99 -25.49
C GLU A 164 9.44 22.66 -25.13
N ARG A 165 8.34 22.29 -25.80
CA ARG A 165 7.57 21.04 -25.54
C ARG A 165 8.47 19.81 -25.42
N LYS A 166 9.48 19.68 -26.29
CA LYS A 166 10.43 18.55 -26.29
C LYS A 166 11.26 18.50 -25.01
N SER A 167 11.75 19.64 -24.55
CA SER A 167 12.50 19.77 -23.31
C SER A 167 11.61 19.48 -22.10
N LEU A 168 10.36 19.96 -22.10
CA LEU A 168 9.40 19.70 -21.04
C LEU A 168 9.06 18.21 -20.94
N SER A 169 8.82 17.52 -22.07
CA SER A 169 8.60 16.09 -22.12
C SER A 169 9.76 15.29 -21.49
N GLN A 170 10.99 15.60 -21.88
CA GLN A 170 12.16 14.92 -21.32
C GLN A 170 12.29 15.15 -19.81
N ARG A 171 12.05 16.37 -19.33
CA ARG A 171 12.07 16.68 -17.89
C ARG A 171 10.98 15.94 -17.14
N CYS A 172 9.77 15.84 -17.67
CA CYS A 172 8.69 15.05 -17.07
C CYS A 172 9.08 13.57 -16.98
N LEU A 173 9.68 13.00 -18.01
CA LEU A 173 10.12 11.60 -18.00
C LEU A 173 11.25 11.35 -16.97
N VAL A 174 12.20 12.30 -16.86
CA VAL A 174 13.25 12.23 -15.83
C VAL A 174 12.65 12.34 -14.42
N LEU A 175 11.71 13.28 -14.21
CA LEU A 175 11.00 13.42 -12.95
C LEU A 175 10.21 12.14 -12.62
N GLY A 176 9.49 11.57 -13.59
CA GLY A 176 8.78 10.31 -13.43
C GLY A 176 9.72 9.18 -13.00
N ARG A 177 10.92 9.11 -13.60
CA ARG A 177 11.92 8.11 -13.20
C ARG A 177 12.43 8.34 -11.76
N SER A 178 12.64 9.57 -11.36
CA SER A 178 13.03 9.92 -9.98
C SER A 178 11.94 9.51 -8.99
N LEU A 179 10.67 9.86 -9.29
CA LEU A 179 9.52 9.46 -8.46
C LEU A 179 9.37 7.94 -8.35
N PHE A 180 9.70 7.19 -9.41
CA PHE A 180 9.70 5.72 -9.38
C PHE A 180 10.78 5.17 -8.44
N ILE A 181 11.98 5.75 -8.45
CA ILE A 181 13.08 5.35 -7.54
C ILE A 181 12.67 5.63 -6.10
N ASP A 182 12.10 6.81 -5.82
CA ASP A 182 11.62 7.18 -4.49
C ASP A 182 10.49 6.26 -4.01
N LEU A 183 9.58 5.90 -4.92
CA LEU A 183 8.50 4.95 -4.66
C LEU A 183 9.07 3.59 -4.27
N THR A 184 10.00 3.06 -5.04
CA THR A 184 10.64 1.77 -4.77
C THR A 184 11.34 1.79 -3.41
N GLY A 185 12.09 2.83 -3.10
CA GLY A 185 12.75 2.98 -1.81
C GLY A 185 11.79 3.08 -0.62
N LYS A 186 10.64 3.75 -0.79
CA LYS A 186 9.60 3.77 0.27
C LYS A 186 8.94 2.40 0.46
N VAL A 187 8.67 1.68 -0.61
CA VAL A 187 8.10 0.32 -0.53
C VAL A 187 9.10 -0.62 0.13
N GLU A 188 10.38 -0.58 -0.25
CA GLU A 188 11.44 -1.37 0.38
C GLU A 188 11.52 -1.12 1.90
N LYS A 189 11.47 0.14 2.32
CA LYS A 189 11.44 0.49 3.76
C LYS A 189 10.23 -0.08 4.49
N LEU A 190 9.05 -0.07 3.86
CA LEU A 190 7.86 -0.69 4.46
C LEU A 190 8.04 -2.20 4.62
N VAL A 191 8.55 -2.88 3.60
CA VAL A 191 8.80 -4.34 3.64
C VAL A 191 9.80 -4.71 4.73
N VAL A 192 10.90 -3.96 4.83
CA VAL A 192 11.93 -4.18 5.87
C VAL A 192 11.33 -4.02 7.27
N ASN A 193 10.43 -3.06 7.49
CA ASN A 193 9.79 -2.86 8.79
C ASN A 193 8.75 -3.95 9.16
N VAL A 194 8.21 -4.68 8.19
CA VAL A 194 7.30 -5.80 8.45
C VAL A 194 8.03 -6.99 9.10
N GLN A 195 9.28 -7.22 8.74
CA GLN A 195 10.06 -8.35 9.23
C GLN A 195 10.22 -8.36 10.78
N PRO A 196 10.63 -7.27 11.45
CA PRO A 196 10.70 -7.22 12.92
C PRO A 196 9.36 -7.49 13.59
N ILE A 197 8.26 -6.98 13.01
CA ILE A 197 6.91 -7.21 13.54
C ILE A 197 6.55 -8.70 13.48
N CYS A 198 6.86 -9.38 12.37
CA CYS A 198 6.66 -10.82 12.25
C CYS A 198 7.49 -11.61 13.26
N PHE A 199 8.76 -11.23 13.50
CA PHE A 199 9.58 -11.90 14.50
C PHE A 199 9.05 -11.72 15.93
N ILE A 200 8.58 -10.53 16.29
CA ILE A 200 7.95 -10.28 17.59
C ILE A 200 6.70 -11.17 17.75
N LEU A 201 5.86 -11.25 16.73
CA LEU A 201 4.66 -12.09 16.74
C LEU A 201 5.01 -13.58 16.93
N ILE A 202 5.99 -14.08 16.19
CA ILE A 202 6.47 -15.45 16.31
C ILE A 202 7.03 -15.70 17.73
N GLY A 203 7.81 -14.77 18.26
CA GLY A 203 8.36 -14.86 19.62
C GLY A 203 7.26 -14.95 20.69
N VAL A 204 6.23 -14.10 20.57
CA VAL A 204 5.06 -14.13 21.48
C VAL A 204 4.32 -15.47 21.37
N CYS A 205 4.16 -16.01 20.15
CA CYS A 205 3.53 -17.32 19.95
C CYS A 205 4.34 -18.43 20.63
N ILE A 206 5.67 -18.43 20.49
CA ILE A 206 6.55 -19.43 21.11
C ILE A 206 6.47 -19.36 22.64
N ILE A 207 6.49 -18.15 23.22
CA ILE A 207 6.36 -17.96 24.66
C ILE A 207 5.00 -18.45 25.15
N GLY A 208 3.92 -18.11 24.46
CA GLY A 208 2.56 -18.56 24.80
C GLY A 208 2.45 -20.08 24.79
N MET A 209 3.06 -20.74 23.79
CA MET A 209 3.14 -22.20 23.74
C MET A 209 3.91 -22.79 24.92
N TYR A 210 5.08 -22.24 25.21
CA TYR A 210 5.93 -22.73 26.26
C TYR A 210 5.23 -22.64 27.64
N LEU A 211 4.52 -21.52 27.88
CA LEU A 211 3.71 -21.36 29.09
C LEU A 211 2.58 -22.40 29.16
N LYS A 212 1.88 -22.68 28.05
CA LYS A 212 0.80 -23.66 27.99
C LYS A 212 1.27 -25.09 28.23
N LEU A 213 2.52 -25.42 27.90
CA LEU A 213 3.12 -26.73 28.20
C LEU A 213 3.64 -26.84 29.63
N LEU A 214 4.19 -25.76 30.17
CA LEU A 214 4.79 -25.77 31.52
C LEU A 214 3.76 -25.68 32.64
N LEU A 215 2.70 -24.90 32.48
CA LEU A 215 1.68 -24.70 33.52
C LEU A 215 1.08 -26.03 34.04
N PRO A 216 0.60 -26.96 33.17
CA PRO A 216 0.07 -28.23 33.66
C PRO A 216 1.15 -29.13 34.30
N MET A 217 2.42 -29.07 33.84
CA MET A 217 3.50 -29.81 34.47
C MET A 217 3.77 -29.32 35.92
N TYR A 218 3.74 -28.01 36.13
CA TYR A 218 3.91 -27.45 37.48
C TYR A 218 2.71 -27.78 38.41
N SER A 219 1.47 -27.75 37.88
CA SER A 219 0.29 -28.11 38.69
C SER A 219 0.28 -29.56 39.10
N MET A 220 0.77 -30.47 38.26
CA MET A 220 0.94 -31.90 38.63
C MET A 220 2.03 -32.10 39.70
N MET A 221 3.10 -31.31 39.71
CA MET A 221 4.16 -31.37 40.71
C MET A 221 3.75 -30.79 42.08
N GLN A 222 2.79 -29.84 42.12
CA GLN A 222 2.28 -29.29 43.36
C GLN A 222 1.16 -30.10 44.01
N GLY A 223 0.62 -31.07 43.29
CA GLY A 223 -0.42 -31.98 43.79
C GLY A 223 0.08 -33.28 44.45
N ILE A 224 1.41 -33.40 44.66
CA ILE A 224 2.05 -34.44 45.48
C ILE A 224 2.54 -33.78 46.76
#